data_de594e079b501d0c0380166300b1e7e6
#
_entry.id   de594e079b501d0c0380166300b1e7e6
#
_cell.length_a   1.000
_cell.length_b   1.000
_cell.length_c   1.000
_cell.angle_alpha   90.00
_cell.angle_beta   90.00
_cell.angle_gamma   90.00
#
_symmetry.space_group_name_H-M   'P 1'
#
loop_
_entity.id
_entity.type
_entity.pdbx_description
1 polymer ?
#
loop_
_entity_poly.entity_id
_entity_poly.type
_entity_poly.pdbx_seq_one_letter_code
_entity_poly.pdbx_strand_id
1 'polypeptide(L)'
;MSRALAAAHEQTARIARLNDLARRAMGVACTAVATVGFRSLPDADQSQVRELIESFDAFDEDNDPHGERDFGTIYQLADGRWTTERPRLRDDERERVFWKLDYYDRAMRFASDDAANPAVTRRVLTIMLSDEY
;
A
#
# COMPACT_ATOMS: atom_id res chain seq x y z
N MET A 1 25.00 -4.18 -17.65
CA MET A 1 24.21 -4.76 -16.54
C MET A 1 24.40 -6.27 -16.54
N SER A 2 24.65 -6.87 -15.39
CA SER A 2 24.80 -8.33 -15.29
C SER A 2 23.45 -9.03 -15.44
N ARG A 3 23.48 -10.34 -15.76
CA ARG A 3 22.27 -11.16 -15.83
C ARG A 3 21.57 -11.21 -14.47
N ALA A 4 22.32 -11.31 -13.37
CA ALA A 4 21.77 -11.36 -12.03
C ALA A 4 21.03 -10.06 -11.67
N LEU A 5 21.61 -8.91 -12.03
CA LEU A 5 20.98 -7.62 -11.80
C LEU A 5 19.73 -7.42 -12.66
N ALA A 6 19.78 -7.83 -13.91
CA ALA A 6 18.62 -7.77 -14.81
C ALA A 6 17.48 -8.66 -14.29
N ALA A 7 17.79 -9.87 -13.83
CA ALA A 7 16.81 -10.79 -13.26
C ALA A 7 16.18 -10.24 -11.97
N ALA A 8 16.97 -9.58 -11.11
CA ALA A 8 16.49 -8.95 -9.88
C ALA A 8 15.55 -7.78 -10.20
N HIS A 9 15.87 -6.94 -11.19
CA HIS A 9 15.01 -5.85 -11.64
C HIS A 9 13.70 -6.37 -12.22
N GLU A 10 13.76 -7.45 -13.01
CA GLU A 10 12.58 -8.08 -13.59
C GLU A 10 11.67 -8.65 -12.51
N GLN A 11 12.23 -9.30 -11.48
CA GLN A 11 11.49 -9.82 -10.34
C GLN A 11 10.82 -8.69 -9.57
N THR A 12 11.53 -7.61 -9.28
CA THR A 12 10.99 -6.43 -8.60
C THR A 12 9.82 -5.84 -9.40
N ALA A 13 9.96 -5.69 -10.70
CA ALA A 13 8.90 -5.18 -11.57
C ALA A 13 7.67 -6.09 -11.57
N ARG A 14 7.87 -7.41 -11.49
CA ARG A 14 6.76 -8.37 -11.40
C ARG A 14 6.02 -8.23 -10.07
N ILE A 15 6.74 -8.10 -8.96
CA ILE A 15 6.15 -7.85 -7.66
C ILE A 15 5.34 -6.55 -7.68
N ALA A 16 5.88 -5.49 -8.25
CA ALA A 16 5.19 -4.20 -8.36
C ALA A 16 3.89 -4.32 -9.15
N ARG A 17 3.88 -5.06 -10.26
CA ARG A 17 2.66 -5.29 -11.05
C ARG A 17 1.61 -6.07 -10.26
N LEU A 18 2.03 -7.11 -9.53
CA LEU A 18 1.13 -7.88 -8.68
C LEU A 18 0.56 -7.02 -7.54
N ASN A 19 1.37 -6.14 -6.99
CA ASN A 19 0.93 -5.21 -5.95
C ASN A 19 -0.05 -4.19 -6.49
N ASP A 20 0.17 -3.66 -7.70
CA ASP A 20 -0.80 -2.77 -8.34
C ASP A 20 -2.15 -3.45 -8.55
N LEU A 21 -2.15 -4.70 -9.03
CA LEU A 21 -3.38 -5.47 -9.21
C LEU A 21 -4.11 -5.70 -7.89
N ALA A 22 -3.38 -6.10 -6.84
CA ALA A 22 -3.93 -6.33 -5.51
C ALA A 22 -4.57 -5.06 -4.94
N ARG A 23 -3.89 -3.94 -5.05
CA ARG A 23 -4.34 -2.66 -4.52
C ARG A 23 -5.57 -2.13 -5.27
N ARG A 24 -5.59 -2.25 -6.60
CA ARG A 24 -6.70 -1.78 -7.43
C ARG A 24 -7.98 -2.57 -7.22
N ALA A 25 -7.86 -3.82 -6.79
CA ALA A 25 -8.99 -4.70 -6.51
C ALA A 25 -8.92 -5.26 -5.07
N MET A 26 -8.70 -4.37 -4.10
CA MET A 26 -8.55 -4.77 -2.71
C MET A 26 -9.81 -5.48 -2.21
N GLY A 27 -9.60 -6.55 -1.45
CA GLY A 27 -10.68 -7.40 -0.99
C GLY A 27 -11.12 -8.46 -1.99
N VAL A 28 -10.68 -8.35 -3.27
CA VAL A 28 -10.92 -9.34 -4.33
C VAL A 28 -9.60 -9.99 -4.75
N ALA A 29 -8.61 -9.19 -5.16
CA ALA A 29 -7.29 -9.67 -5.58
C ALA A 29 -6.32 -9.85 -4.41
N CYS A 30 -6.68 -9.43 -3.21
CA CYS A 30 -5.92 -9.62 -1.98
C CYS A 30 -6.86 -9.61 -0.78
N THR A 31 -6.36 -10.04 0.38
CA THR A 31 -7.04 -9.83 1.65
C THR A 31 -6.83 -8.38 2.07
N ALA A 32 -7.90 -7.66 2.33
CA ALA A 32 -7.83 -6.28 2.81
C ALA A 32 -8.27 -6.22 4.27
N VAL A 33 -7.44 -5.63 5.13
CA VAL A 33 -7.74 -5.44 6.54
C VAL A 33 -7.55 -3.97 6.92
N ALA A 34 -8.30 -3.52 7.89
CA ALA A 34 -8.26 -2.15 8.38
C ALA A 34 -8.16 -2.16 9.90
N THR A 35 -7.33 -1.28 10.45
CA THR A 35 -7.16 -1.15 11.90
C THR A 35 -8.38 -0.50 12.55
N VAL A 36 -8.46 -0.62 13.87
CA VAL A 36 -9.53 0.00 14.65
C VAL A 36 -9.57 1.52 14.45
N GLY A 37 -8.40 2.17 14.43
CA GLY A 37 -8.32 3.63 14.23
C GLY A 37 -8.87 4.05 12.88
N PHE A 38 -8.48 3.37 11.80
CA PHE A 38 -9.01 3.67 10.48
C PHE A 38 -10.53 3.43 10.42
N ARG A 39 -11.00 2.32 10.96
CA ARG A 39 -12.43 1.99 10.96
C ARG A 39 -13.27 2.93 11.84
N SER A 40 -12.61 3.68 12.71
CA SER A 40 -13.29 4.68 13.56
C SER A 40 -13.48 6.02 12.84
N LEU A 41 -12.88 6.21 11.67
CA LEU A 41 -13.14 7.39 10.85
C LEU A 41 -14.57 7.35 10.30
N PRO A 42 -15.17 8.50 10.01
CA PRO A 42 -16.47 8.54 9.32
C PRO A 42 -16.45 7.74 8.02
N ASP A 43 -17.57 7.11 7.67
CA ASP A 43 -17.66 6.26 6.47
C ASP A 43 -17.26 6.99 5.18
N ALA A 44 -17.62 8.27 5.06
CA ALA A 44 -17.23 9.08 3.91
C ALA A 44 -15.71 9.22 3.79
N ASP A 45 -15.01 9.40 4.91
CA ASP A 45 -13.55 9.48 4.94
C ASP A 45 -12.91 8.14 4.55
N GLN A 46 -13.42 7.05 5.10
CA GLN A 46 -12.93 5.71 4.74
C GLN A 46 -13.08 5.44 3.24
N SER A 47 -14.22 5.82 2.66
CA SER A 47 -14.47 5.64 1.22
C SER A 47 -13.51 6.46 0.36
N GLN A 48 -13.27 7.73 0.71
CA GLN A 48 -12.32 8.56 0.00
C GLN A 48 -10.90 8.01 0.05
N VAL A 49 -10.48 7.56 1.23
CA VAL A 49 -9.14 6.96 1.41
C VAL A 49 -9.00 5.70 0.56
N ARG A 50 -10.00 4.83 0.56
CA ARG A 50 -9.97 3.60 -0.25
C ARG A 50 -9.86 3.89 -1.74
N GLU A 51 -10.60 4.86 -2.24
CA GLU A 51 -10.52 5.29 -3.65
C GLU A 51 -9.12 5.79 -3.99
N LEU A 52 -8.50 6.57 -3.11
CA LEU A 52 -7.14 7.07 -3.32
C LEU A 52 -6.11 5.96 -3.26
N ILE A 53 -6.31 4.93 -2.42
CA ILE A 53 -5.43 3.76 -2.39
C ILE A 53 -5.54 2.97 -3.69
N GLU A 54 -6.76 2.72 -4.17
CA GLU A 54 -6.99 1.98 -5.41
C GLU A 54 -6.31 2.64 -6.61
N SER A 55 -6.35 3.96 -6.68
CA SER A 55 -5.76 4.75 -7.77
C SER A 55 -4.36 5.28 -7.47
N PHE A 56 -3.76 4.88 -6.36
CA PHE A 56 -2.48 5.42 -5.90
C PHE A 56 -1.37 5.18 -6.92
N ASP A 57 -0.64 6.26 -7.27
CA ASP A 57 0.52 6.19 -8.17
C ASP A 57 1.65 7.15 -7.73
N ALA A 58 1.51 7.74 -6.55
CA ALA A 58 2.45 8.73 -6.02
C ALA A 58 3.70 8.06 -5.41
N PHE A 59 4.35 7.19 -6.19
CA PHE A 59 5.57 6.49 -5.78
C PHE A 59 6.80 7.26 -6.21
N ASP A 60 7.76 7.36 -5.31
CA ASP A 60 9.06 7.99 -5.55
C ASP A 60 10.16 7.21 -4.79
N GLU A 61 11.40 7.67 -4.87
CA GLU A 61 12.52 7.01 -4.22
C GLU A 61 12.43 7.03 -2.69
N ASP A 62 11.73 8.02 -2.12
CA ASP A 62 11.60 8.15 -0.67
C ASP A 62 10.59 7.18 -0.08
N ASN A 63 9.44 7.00 -0.73
CA ASN A 63 8.39 6.12 -0.23
C ASN A 63 8.43 4.71 -0.82
N ASP A 64 9.17 4.52 -1.91
CA ASP A 64 9.28 3.22 -2.61
C ASP A 64 10.74 2.95 -3.03
N PRO A 65 11.67 2.89 -2.05
CA PRO A 65 13.10 2.75 -2.36
C PRO A 65 13.44 1.44 -3.06
N HIS A 66 12.62 0.41 -2.88
CA HIS A 66 12.85 -0.92 -3.47
C HIS A 66 12.08 -1.13 -4.78
N GLY A 67 11.19 -0.21 -5.14
CA GLY A 67 10.44 -0.28 -6.39
C GLY A 67 9.33 -1.32 -6.42
N GLU A 68 8.91 -1.86 -5.28
CA GLU A 68 7.87 -2.89 -5.20
C GLU A 68 6.45 -2.33 -5.18
N ARG A 69 6.30 -1.03 -4.91
CA ARG A 69 5.00 -0.35 -4.83
C ARG A 69 4.09 -0.98 -3.78
N ASP A 70 4.66 -1.19 -2.59
CA ASP A 70 4.01 -1.93 -1.50
C ASP A 70 3.61 -1.08 -0.31
N PHE A 71 3.79 0.24 -0.38
CA PHE A 71 3.51 1.17 0.70
C PHE A 71 3.16 2.55 0.15
N GLY A 72 2.25 3.24 0.82
CA GLY A 72 1.94 4.62 0.49
C GLY A 72 1.27 5.36 1.64
N THR A 73 1.24 6.67 1.52
CA THR A 73 0.65 7.57 2.52
C THR A 73 -0.46 8.40 1.88
N ILE A 74 -1.57 8.51 2.61
CA ILE A 74 -2.70 9.37 2.26
C ILE A 74 -2.80 10.43 3.35
N TYR A 75 -2.90 11.69 2.97
CA TYR A 75 -2.94 12.83 3.90
C TYR A 75 -4.32 13.44 3.94
N GLN A 76 -4.77 13.80 5.14
CA GLN A 76 -5.96 14.61 5.29
C GLN A 76 -5.55 16.07 5.51
N LEU A 77 -6.11 16.96 4.70
CA LEU A 77 -5.88 18.39 4.83
C LEU A 77 -6.71 18.98 5.97
N ALA A 78 -6.36 20.19 6.38
CA ALA A 78 -7.06 20.90 7.45
C ALA A 78 -8.56 21.10 7.16
N ASP A 79 -8.96 21.20 5.88
CA ASP A 79 -10.34 21.33 5.46
C ASP A 79 -11.10 20.00 5.41
N GLY A 80 -10.44 18.88 5.75
CA GLY A 80 -11.04 17.55 5.79
C GLY A 80 -10.87 16.73 4.51
N ARG A 81 -10.39 17.31 3.42
CA ARG A 81 -10.17 16.59 2.17
C ARG A 81 -8.96 15.66 2.28
N TRP A 82 -8.98 14.57 1.53
CA TRP A 82 -7.89 13.60 1.46
C TRP A 82 -7.12 13.74 0.16
N THR A 83 -5.80 13.53 0.20
CA THR A 83 -4.92 13.68 -0.95
C THR A 83 -3.73 12.73 -0.85
N THR A 84 -3.14 12.38 -1.99
CA THR A 84 -1.88 11.64 -2.05
C THR A 84 -0.66 12.56 -2.01
N GLU A 85 -0.85 13.86 -2.15
CA GLU A 85 0.23 14.84 -2.09
C GLU A 85 0.52 15.26 -0.65
N ARG A 86 1.79 15.21 -0.27
CA ARG A 86 2.20 15.67 1.06
C ARG A 86 1.98 17.18 1.19
N PRO A 87 1.25 17.64 2.21
CA PRO A 87 1.10 19.07 2.47
C PRO A 87 2.46 19.74 2.72
N ARG A 88 2.63 20.95 2.21
CA ARG A 88 3.90 21.72 2.38
C ARG A 88 4.10 22.13 3.83
N LEU A 89 3.03 22.54 4.50
CA LEU A 89 3.06 22.99 5.88
C LEU A 89 2.43 21.91 6.77
N ARG A 90 3.10 21.62 7.88
CA ARG A 90 2.62 20.61 8.83
C ARG A 90 1.24 20.96 9.41
N ASP A 91 0.95 22.24 9.60
CA ASP A 91 -0.33 22.71 10.12
C ASP A 91 -1.48 22.48 9.13
N ASP A 92 -1.20 22.23 7.85
CA ASP A 92 -2.20 21.90 6.85
C ASP A 92 -2.58 20.41 6.86
N GLU A 93 -1.89 19.61 7.66
CA GLU A 93 -2.13 18.17 7.78
C GLU A 93 -2.94 17.88 9.05
N ARG A 94 -4.08 17.24 8.87
CA ARG A 94 -4.99 16.89 9.98
C ARG A 94 -4.78 15.44 10.43
N GLU A 95 -4.65 14.52 9.48
CA GLU A 95 -4.46 13.10 9.74
C GLU A 95 -3.61 12.48 8.65
N ARG A 96 -3.05 11.32 8.93
CA ARG A 96 -2.23 10.57 7.99
C ARG A 96 -2.58 9.10 8.06
N VAL A 97 -2.87 8.52 6.91
CA VAL A 97 -3.20 7.10 6.77
C VAL A 97 -2.11 6.42 5.96
N PHE A 98 -1.67 5.25 6.42
CA PHE A 98 -0.76 4.39 5.68
C PHE A 98 -1.53 3.20 5.11
N TRP A 99 -1.10 2.74 3.95
CA TRP A 99 -1.46 1.43 3.45
C TRP A 99 -0.18 0.67 3.14
N LYS A 100 -0.20 -0.65 3.38
CA LYS A 100 0.93 -1.51 3.08
C LYS A 100 0.47 -2.87 2.58
N LEU A 101 1.31 -3.50 1.77
CA LEU A 101 1.13 -4.87 1.30
C LEU A 101 2.21 -5.75 1.93
N ASP A 102 1.78 -6.81 2.58
CA ASP A 102 2.65 -7.85 3.12
C ASP A 102 2.44 -9.14 2.33
N TYR A 103 3.49 -9.94 2.25
CA TYR A 103 3.51 -11.18 1.48
C TYR A 103 3.62 -12.37 2.41
N TYR A 104 2.58 -13.18 2.45
CA TYR A 104 2.54 -14.38 3.28
C TYR A 104 2.50 -15.63 2.42
N ASP A 105 2.90 -16.77 2.99
CA ASP A 105 2.67 -18.06 2.35
C ASP A 105 1.16 -18.37 2.28
N ARG A 106 0.79 -19.41 1.54
CA ARG A 106 -0.63 -19.75 1.34
C ARG A 106 -1.33 -20.11 2.64
N ALA A 107 -0.61 -20.63 3.61
CA ALA A 107 -1.15 -21.00 4.93
C ALA A 107 -1.24 -19.81 5.89
N MET A 108 -0.74 -18.63 5.51
CA MET A 108 -0.71 -17.42 6.34
C MET A 108 0.08 -17.59 7.64
N ARG A 109 1.10 -18.44 7.64
CA ARG A 109 1.94 -18.73 8.81
C ARG A 109 3.28 -18.01 8.79
N PHE A 110 3.86 -17.87 7.61
CA PHE A 110 5.19 -17.31 7.42
C PHE A 110 5.19 -16.35 6.25
N ALA A 111 6.25 -15.53 6.15
CA ALA A 111 6.48 -14.71 4.96
C ALA A 111 6.60 -15.61 3.73
N SER A 112 6.15 -15.11 2.59
CA SER A 112 6.28 -15.85 1.33
C SER A 112 7.75 -15.98 0.91
N ASP A 113 8.11 -17.16 0.41
CA ASP A 113 9.43 -17.39 -0.16
C ASP A 113 9.62 -16.72 -1.52
N ASP A 114 8.52 -16.40 -2.22
CA ASP A 114 8.59 -15.81 -3.56
C ASP A 114 7.38 -14.89 -3.79
N ALA A 115 7.53 -13.61 -3.47
CA ALA A 115 6.48 -12.60 -3.64
C ALA A 115 6.14 -12.34 -5.12
N ALA A 116 7.01 -12.76 -6.05
CA ALA A 116 6.76 -12.65 -7.49
C ALA A 116 5.88 -13.78 -8.03
N ASN A 117 5.60 -14.79 -7.21
CA ASN A 117 4.79 -15.94 -7.60
C ASN A 117 3.44 -15.93 -6.86
N PRO A 118 2.34 -15.57 -7.54
CA PRO A 118 1.04 -15.51 -6.88
C PRO A 118 0.50 -16.89 -6.47
N ALA A 119 1.02 -17.97 -7.05
CA ALA A 119 0.59 -19.32 -6.70
C ALA A 119 1.01 -19.72 -5.28
N VAL A 120 2.10 -19.15 -4.75
CA VAL A 120 2.63 -19.46 -3.42
C VAL A 120 2.52 -18.29 -2.45
N THR A 121 1.89 -17.19 -2.86
CA THR A 121 1.84 -15.96 -2.06
C THR A 121 0.41 -15.49 -1.87
N ARG A 122 0.07 -15.16 -0.63
CA ARG A 122 -1.13 -14.39 -0.31
C ARG A 122 -0.72 -12.99 0.09
N ARG A 123 -1.28 -12.00 -0.60
CA ARG A 123 -1.05 -10.60 -0.29
C ARG A 123 -2.10 -10.10 0.69
N VAL A 124 -1.64 -9.37 1.70
CA VAL A 124 -2.54 -8.71 2.67
C VAL A 124 -2.28 -7.22 2.60
N LEU A 125 -3.31 -6.46 2.24
CA LEU A 125 -3.28 -5.00 2.26
C LEU A 125 -3.87 -4.54 3.59
N THR A 126 -3.07 -3.78 4.35
CA THR A 126 -3.49 -3.21 5.63
C THR A 126 -3.62 -1.70 5.49
N ILE A 127 -4.75 -1.16 5.94
CA ILE A 127 -4.99 0.29 6.01
C ILE A 127 -5.00 0.67 7.49
N MET A 128 -4.21 1.69 7.85
CA MET A 128 -4.02 2.08 9.25
C MET A 128 -3.79 3.59 9.38
N LEU A 129 -4.11 4.14 10.54
CA LEU A 129 -3.63 5.49 10.89
C LEU A 129 -2.12 5.42 11.12
N SER A 130 -1.42 6.54 10.89
CA SER A 130 0.03 6.57 11.00
C SER A 130 0.54 6.21 12.40
N ASP A 131 -0.22 6.50 13.45
CA ASP A 131 0.14 6.16 14.82
C ASP A 131 -0.10 4.68 15.17
N GLU A 132 -0.71 3.93 14.27
CA GLU A 132 -0.93 2.48 14.44
C GLU A 132 0.10 1.63 13.70
N TYR A 133 1.04 2.29 13.03
CA TYR A 133 2.09 1.59 12.28
C TYR A 133 3.09 0.87 13.17
#